data_cfa620d10e8bd4b075adebdb35066608
#
_entry.id   cfa620d10e8bd4b075adebdb35066608
#
_cell.length_a   1.000
_cell.length_b   1.000
_cell.length_c   1.000
_cell.angle_alpha   90.00
_cell.angle_beta   90.00
_cell.angle_gamma   90.00
#
_symmetry.space_group_name_H-M   'P 1'
#
loop_
_entity.id
_entity.type
_entity.pdbx_description
1 polymer ?
#
loop_
_entity_poly.entity_id
_entity_poly.type
_entity_poly.pdbx_seq_one_letter_code
_entity_poly.pdbx_strand_id
1 'polypeptide(L)'
;MKFLFWNIHKNANALPSLRKIVLEEGVDVIGVAEFPQECAINKDAKLYSYLTPFVDKEKVKIFYRNSRVNIINKKNGQFVDIKQITSLGRKISLIFCHLPSKINCKEDDQLLRAIAVNREINEYELTNAKNRMTIVCGDFNMNPFDKGMVHCEAFNAVMDRRIVMAQHRKVLGTDYNFFYNPMWGCLGDNGKGGIPGTIYYNPSNSIQYFWNMFDQVLIRPDIIPYFDNDSLKIVTSGKSYNLLNANGRINGKISDHLPIMFNLKI
;
A
#
# COMPACT_ATOMS: atom_id res chain seq x y z
N MET A 1 -9.14 11.74 -6.11
CA MET A 1 -7.68 11.76 -5.82
C MET A 1 -7.10 10.40 -6.13
N LYS A 2 -6.02 10.34 -6.91
CA LYS A 2 -5.40 9.07 -7.40
C LYS A 2 -4.10 8.78 -6.67
N PHE A 3 -3.96 7.54 -6.18
CA PHE A 3 -2.84 7.05 -5.39
C PHE A 3 -2.08 5.97 -6.15
N LEU A 4 -0.76 5.98 -6.01
CA LEU A 4 0.14 4.92 -6.48
C LEU A 4 1.05 4.50 -5.32
N PHE A 5 1.22 3.20 -5.13
CA PHE A 5 2.29 2.65 -4.30
C PHE A 5 3.15 1.69 -5.13
N TRP A 6 4.47 1.76 -4.97
CA TRP A 6 5.42 0.87 -5.63
C TRP A 6 6.65 0.60 -4.78
N ASN A 7 6.97 -0.65 -4.53
CA ASN A 7 8.29 -1.06 -4.07
C ASN A 7 9.21 -1.19 -5.30
N ILE A 8 10.27 -0.38 -5.39
CA ILE A 8 11.16 -0.36 -6.56
C ILE A 8 12.49 -1.07 -6.32
N HIS A 9 12.59 -1.84 -5.23
CA HIS A 9 13.73 -2.72 -4.92
C HIS A 9 15.08 -2.02 -5.02
N LYS A 10 15.18 -0.77 -4.56
CA LYS A 10 16.39 0.11 -4.67
C LYS A 10 16.93 0.24 -6.09
N ASN A 11 16.13 -0.08 -7.10
CA ASN A 11 16.54 -0.11 -8.50
C ASN A 11 16.28 1.23 -9.18
N ALA A 12 17.33 1.97 -9.51
CA ALA A 12 17.25 3.24 -10.22
C ALA A 12 16.62 3.11 -11.62
N ASN A 13 16.67 1.92 -12.24
CA ASN A 13 16.03 1.67 -13.54
C ASN A 13 14.50 1.71 -13.48
N ALA A 14 13.89 1.66 -12.28
CA ALA A 14 12.45 1.84 -12.12
C ALA A 14 12.01 3.30 -12.31
N LEU A 15 12.89 4.28 -12.05
CA LEU A 15 12.52 5.71 -12.04
C LEU A 15 11.99 6.24 -13.38
N PRO A 16 12.54 5.88 -14.56
CA PRO A 16 11.95 6.27 -15.84
C PRO A 16 10.52 5.73 -16.02
N SER A 17 10.27 4.48 -15.62
CA SER A 17 8.93 3.88 -15.67
C SER A 17 7.99 4.54 -14.67
N LEU A 18 8.44 4.81 -13.45
CA LEU A 18 7.65 5.53 -12.44
C LEU A 18 7.18 6.90 -12.97
N ARG A 19 8.08 7.67 -13.60
CA ARG A 19 7.73 8.97 -14.19
C ARG A 19 6.66 8.85 -15.27
N LYS A 20 6.82 7.88 -16.18
CA LYS A 20 5.84 7.62 -17.24
C LYS A 20 4.47 7.26 -16.67
N ILE A 21 4.42 6.34 -15.70
CA ILE A 21 3.18 5.95 -15.01
C ILE A 21 2.51 7.18 -14.39
N VAL A 22 3.26 7.95 -13.61
CA VAL A 22 2.74 9.09 -12.85
C VAL A 22 2.17 10.17 -13.77
N LEU A 23 2.83 10.46 -14.88
CA LEU A 23 2.38 11.45 -15.87
C LEU A 23 1.17 10.94 -16.67
N GLU A 24 1.25 9.72 -17.19
CA GLU A 24 0.21 9.13 -18.04
C GLU A 24 -1.10 8.89 -17.26
N GLU A 25 -0.98 8.40 -16.05
CA GLU A 25 -2.14 8.09 -15.20
C GLU A 25 -2.64 9.30 -14.40
N GLY A 26 -1.87 10.38 -14.33
CA GLY A 26 -2.24 11.60 -13.59
C GLY A 26 -2.35 11.36 -12.08
N VAL A 27 -1.38 10.66 -11.51
CA VAL A 27 -1.33 10.32 -10.08
C VAL A 27 -1.21 11.57 -9.23
N ASP A 28 -1.89 11.62 -8.08
CA ASP A 28 -1.86 12.75 -7.15
C ASP A 28 -0.93 12.50 -5.95
N VAL A 29 -0.88 11.27 -5.43
CA VAL A 29 -0.03 10.86 -4.31
C VAL A 29 0.71 9.58 -4.66
N ILE A 30 2.02 9.57 -4.42
CA ILE A 30 2.92 8.48 -4.77
C ILE A 30 3.67 8.05 -3.52
N GLY A 31 3.53 6.79 -3.13
CA GLY A 31 4.37 6.14 -2.13
C GLY A 31 5.38 5.21 -2.80
N VAL A 32 6.66 5.37 -2.51
CA VAL A 32 7.73 4.53 -3.08
C VAL A 32 8.54 3.90 -1.97
N ALA A 33 8.42 2.59 -1.82
CA ALA A 33 9.28 1.81 -0.93
C ALA A 33 10.61 1.47 -1.60
N GLU A 34 11.63 1.25 -0.79
CA GLU A 34 12.98 0.93 -1.23
C GLU A 34 13.52 1.90 -2.29
N PHE A 35 13.36 3.20 -2.06
CA PHE A 35 13.85 4.23 -2.96
C PHE A 35 15.39 4.28 -2.94
N PRO A 36 16.09 4.36 -4.10
CA PRO A 36 17.54 4.47 -4.15
C PRO A 36 18.02 5.77 -3.48
N GLN A 37 19.05 5.69 -2.62
CA GLN A 37 19.51 6.84 -1.83
C GLN A 37 20.07 7.99 -2.69
N GLU A 38 20.68 7.68 -3.82
CA GLU A 38 21.39 8.66 -4.67
C GLU A 38 20.54 9.30 -5.75
N CYS A 39 19.24 8.96 -5.84
CA CYS A 39 18.37 9.43 -6.90
C CYS A 39 17.42 10.51 -6.42
N ALA A 40 17.34 11.59 -7.19
CA ALA A 40 16.32 12.62 -7.03
C ALA A 40 15.27 12.50 -8.15
N ILE A 41 13.98 12.52 -7.80
CA ILE A 41 12.90 12.68 -8.81
C ILE A 41 12.90 14.13 -9.36
N ASN A 42 13.83 14.95 -8.97
CA ASN A 42 13.85 16.42 -9.10
C ASN A 42 13.78 17.00 -10.52
N LYS A 43 13.80 16.22 -11.58
CA LYS A 43 13.63 16.79 -12.94
C LYS A 43 12.20 17.24 -13.26
N ASP A 44 11.21 16.75 -12.50
CA ASP A 44 9.78 17.12 -12.64
C ASP A 44 9.26 17.89 -11.41
N ALA A 45 10.15 18.52 -10.64
CA ALA A 45 9.88 19.24 -9.40
C ALA A 45 8.82 20.36 -9.50
N LYS A 46 8.45 20.78 -10.71
CA LYS A 46 7.37 21.76 -10.93
C LYS A 46 5.97 21.21 -10.63
N LEU A 47 5.77 19.89 -10.72
CA LEU A 47 4.47 19.27 -10.55
C LEU A 47 4.32 18.50 -9.23
N TYR A 48 5.40 17.94 -8.72
CA TYR A 48 5.40 17.10 -7.51
C TYR A 48 6.40 17.60 -6.49
N SER A 49 5.97 17.66 -5.23
CA SER A 49 6.84 17.88 -4.07
C SER A 49 7.13 16.57 -3.37
N TYR A 50 8.32 16.47 -2.81
CA TYR A 50 8.67 15.46 -1.83
C TYR A 50 8.18 15.89 -0.44
N LEU A 51 7.47 14.99 0.24
CA LEU A 51 7.05 15.22 1.62
C LEU A 51 8.20 14.85 2.55
N THR A 52 8.93 15.85 3.02
CA THR A 52 10.08 15.66 3.92
C THR A 52 9.62 14.98 5.22
N PRO A 53 10.21 13.85 5.62
CA PRO A 53 9.86 13.16 6.87
C PRO A 53 10.37 13.92 8.10
N PHE A 54 9.88 13.55 9.29
CA PHE A 54 10.40 14.06 10.56
C PHE A 54 11.74 13.41 10.96
N VAL A 55 12.05 12.25 10.39
CA VAL A 55 13.28 11.47 10.65
C VAL A 55 13.87 10.95 9.35
N ASP A 56 15.20 10.85 9.30
CA ASP A 56 15.94 10.47 8.08
C ASP A 56 15.75 9.02 7.62
N LYS A 57 15.07 8.19 8.42
CA LYS A 57 14.89 6.75 8.15
C LYS A 57 13.44 6.41 7.79
N GLU A 58 12.86 7.14 6.82
CA GLU A 58 11.56 6.71 6.30
C GLU A 58 11.69 5.46 5.44
N LYS A 59 10.67 4.58 5.55
CA LYS A 59 10.62 3.33 4.76
C LYS A 59 10.00 3.53 3.39
N VAL A 60 9.14 4.55 3.26
CA VAL A 60 8.40 4.85 2.04
C VAL A 60 8.53 6.35 1.75
N LYS A 61 9.17 6.71 0.65
CA LYS A 61 9.24 8.10 0.19
C LYS A 61 7.92 8.52 -0.44
N ILE A 62 7.43 9.70 -0.03
CA ILE A 62 6.14 10.22 -0.46
C ILE A 62 6.34 11.43 -1.38
N PHE A 63 5.72 11.37 -2.56
CA PHE A 63 5.64 12.49 -3.49
C PHE A 63 4.17 12.83 -3.74
N TYR A 64 3.85 14.11 -3.89
CA TYR A 64 2.49 14.55 -4.08
C TYR A 64 2.39 15.73 -5.03
N ARG A 65 1.27 15.87 -5.72
CA ARG A 65 0.99 16.96 -6.65
C ARG A 65 0.59 18.22 -5.87
N ASN A 66 1.47 19.22 -5.83
CA ASN A 66 1.33 20.44 -5.03
C ASN A 66 0.01 21.18 -5.24
N SER A 67 -0.46 21.24 -6.50
CA SER A 67 -1.66 22.01 -6.86
C SER A 67 -2.97 21.31 -6.48
N ARG A 68 -2.94 20.07 -6.02
CA ARG A 68 -4.15 19.25 -5.78
C ARG A 68 -4.23 18.61 -4.41
N VAL A 69 -3.11 18.45 -3.73
CA VAL A 69 -3.04 17.65 -2.50
C VAL A 69 -2.53 18.49 -1.34
N ASN A 70 -3.34 18.56 -0.29
CA ASN A 70 -2.91 19.07 1.01
C ASN A 70 -2.57 17.87 1.91
N ILE A 71 -1.29 17.58 2.07
CA ILE A 71 -0.76 16.45 2.84
C ILE A 71 0.32 16.91 3.81
N ILE A 72 0.26 16.42 5.04
CA ILE A 72 1.24 16.72 6.08
C ILE A 72 1.68 15.46 6.81
N ASN A 73 2.90 15.47 7.33
CA ASN A 73 3.38 14.43 8.25
C ASN A 73 2.64 14.51 9.58
N LYS A 74 2.35 13.36 10.19
CA LYS A 74 1.74 13.26 11.52
C LYS A 74 2.59 12.46 12.50
N LYS A 75 3.08 11.30 12.07
CA LYS A 75 3.90 10.43 12.91
C LYS A 75 4.82 9.61 12.02
N ASN A 76 6.07 9.47 12.42
CA ASN A 76 6.95 8.43 11.92
C ASN A 76 7.11 7.41 13.03
N GLY A 77 6.47 6.27 12.87
CA GLY A 77 6.52 5.17 13.83
C GLY A 77 7.64 4.17 13.51
N GLN A 78 7.75 3.17 14.35
CA GLN A 78 8.75 2.12 14.13
C GLN A 78 8.49 1.32 12.85
N PHE A 79 7.21 1.11 12.51
CA PHE A 79 6.79 0.26 11.40
C PHE A 79 5.95 1.00 10.35
N VAL A 80 5.38 2.13 10.70
CA VAL A 80 4.46 2.89 9.84
C VAL A 80 4.79 4.36 9.78
N ASP A 81 4.54 4.95 8.64
CA ASP A 81 4.59 6.39 8.42
C ASP A 81 3.18 6.92 8.24
N ILE A 82 2.73 7.76 9.18
CA ILE A 82 1.37 8.32 9.18
C ILE A 82 1.39 9.73 8.61
N LYS A 83 0.60 9.91 7.56
CA LYS A 83 0.36 11.19 6.90
C LYS A 83 -1.11 11.55 7.04
N GLN A 84 -1.44 12.82 6.99
CA GLN A 84 -2.81 13.30 6.94
C GLN A 84 -3.04 14.05 5.64
N ILE A 85 -4.05 13.64 4.91
CA ILE A 85 -4.58 14.38 3.77
C ILE A 85 -5.81 15.15 4.25
N THR A 86 -5.92 16.41 3.81
CA THR A 86 -7.14 17.21 4.00
C THR A 86 -7.78 17.46 2.64
N SER A 87 -9.01 17.00 2.47
CA SER A 87 -9.80 17.21 1.25
C SER A 87 -11.27 17.41 1.60
N LEU A 88 -11.92 18.40 0.98
CA LEU A 88 -13.34 18.72 1.21
C LEU A 88 -13.72 18.79 2.70
N GLY A 89 -12.87 19.39 3.53
CA GLY A 89 -13.07 19.51 4.97
C GLY A 89 -12.85 18.22 5.78
N ARG A 90 -12.51 17.10 5.14
CA ARG A 90 -12.24 15.82 5.79
C ARG A 90 -10.76 15.63 6.03
N LYS A 91 -10.42 15.04 7.17
CA LYS A 91 -9.06 14.61 7.51
C LYS A 91 -8.97 13.10 7.35
N ILE A 92 -8.12 12.65 6.44
CA ILE A 92 -7.90 11.24 6.12
C ILE A 92 -6.50 10.86 6.55
N SER A 93 -6.38 9.80 7.33
CA SER A 93 -5.10 9.22 7.72
C SER A 93 -4.63 8.29 6.59
N LEU A 94 -3.54 8.67 5.92
CA LEU A 94 -2.86 7.85 4.95
C LEU A 94 -1.62 7.26 5.60
N ILE A 95 -1.58 5.96 5.72
CA ILE A 95 -0.52 5.23 6.41
C ILE A 95 0.22 4.40 5.38
N PHE A 96 1.54 4.60 5.31
CA PHE A 96 2.39 3.74 4.52
C PHE A 96 3.14 2.76 5.42
N CYS A 97 3.22 1.51 4.99
CA CYS A 97 4.01 0.49 5.67
C CYS A 97 4.92 -0.26 4.70
N HIS A 98 6.03 -0.74 5.23
CA HIS A 98 6.90 -1.69 4.56
C HIS A 98 7.39 -2.66 5.65
N LEU A 99 6.78 -3.83 5.69
CA LEU A 99 7.04 -4.86 6.70
C LEU A 99 8.22 -5.76 6.26
N PRO A 100 8.90 -6.40 7.20
CA PRO A 100 10.04 -7.27 6.87
C PRO A 100 9.64 -8.46 6.00
N SER A 101 10.52 -8.77 5.05
CA SER A 101 10.39 -9.92 4.16
C SER A 101 10.41 -11.26 4.92
N LYS A 102 9.71 -12.27 4.39
CA LYS A 102 9.73 -13.66 4.87
C LYS A 102 11.13 -14.30 4.84
N ILE A 103 12.07 -13.75 4.10
CA ILE A 103 13.48 -14.19 4.11
C ILE A 103 14.11 -13.97 5.50
N ASN A 104 13.72 -12.88 6.18
CA ASN A 104 14.30 -12.46 7.45
C ASN A 104 13.34 -12.64 8.65
N CYS A 105 12.15 -13.21 8.44
CA CYS A 105 11.09 -13.17 9.42
C CYS A 105 10.16 -14.37 9.23
N LYS A 106 10.00 -15.20 10.26
CA LYS A 106 9.03 -16.31 10.24
C LYS A 106 7.60 -15.77 10.25
N GLU A 107 6.64 -16.63 9.91
CA GLU A 107 5.22 -16.25 9.86
C GLU A 107 4.70 -15.71 11.20
N ASP A 108 5.12 -16.31 12.30
CA ASP A 108 4.72 -15.86 13.64
C ASP A 108 5.35 -14.50 14.00
N ASP A 109 6.58 -14.23 13.57
CA ASP A 109 7.21 -12.92 13.74
C ASP A 109 6.48 -11.85 12.89
N GLN A 110 6.03 -12.20 11.67
CA GLN A 110 5.21 -11.30 10.86
C GLN A 110 3.88 -11.00 11.52
N LEU A 111 3.23 -12.00 12.13
CA LEU A 111 2.00 -11.81 12.91
C LEU A 111 2.22 -10.83 14.07
N LEU A 112 3.27 -11.03 14.88
CA LEU A 112 3.58 -10.14 16.00
C LEU A 112 3.83 -8.69 15.53
N ARG A 113 4.50 -8.52 14.39
CA ARG A 113 4.72 -7.18 13.79
C ARG A 113 3.42 -6.56 13.30
N ALA A 114 2.55 -7.34 12.66
CA ALA A 114 1.24 -6.88 12.22
C ALA A 114 0.35 -6.45 13.41
N ILE A 115 0.41 -7.18 14.54
CA ILE A 115 -0.25 -6.80 15.80
C ILE A 115 0.30 -5.45 16.31
N ALA A 116 1.63 -5.30 16.34
CA ALA A 116 2.25 -4.05 16.79
C ALA A 116 1.86 -2.85 15.91
N VAL A 117 1.85 -3.04 14.59
CA VAL A 117 1.41 -2.03 13.61
C VAL A 117 -0.05 -1.65 13.82
N ASN A 118 -0.95 -2.63 13.92
CA ASN A 118 -2.37 -2.35 14.12
C ASN A 118 -2.63 -1.64 15.45
N ARG A 119 -1.89 -2.00 16.51
CA ARG A 119 -1.96 -1.28 17.80
C ARG A 119 -1.55 0.17 17.66
N GLU A 120 -0.47 0.47 16.94
CA GLU A 120 0.00 1.83 16.68
C GLU A 120 -1.03 2.64 15.85
N ILE A 121 -1.69 2.01 14.88
CA ILE A 121 -2.76 2.62 14.09
C ILE A 121 -3.97 2.93 14.97
N ASN A 122 -4.46 1.98 15.73
CA ASN A 122 -5.62 2.17 16.61
C ASN A 122 -5.37 3.27 17.65
N GLU A 123 -4.19 3.30 18.25
CA GLU A 123 -3.80 4.37 19.17
C GLU A 123 -3.84 5.74 18.50
N TYR A 124 -3.27 5.85 17.29
CA TYR A 124 -3.28 7.11 16.54
C TYR A 124 -4.71 7.54 16.18
N GLU A 125 -5.56 6.62 15.73
CA GLU A 125 -6.97 6.90 15.42
C GLU A 125 -7.73 7.46 16.63
N LEU A 126 -7.50 6.92 17.82
CA LEU A 126 -8.16 7.33 19.06
C LEU A 126 -7.63 8.66 19.58
N THR A 127 -6.32 8.82 19.63
CA THR A 127 -5.68 9.94 20.35
C THR A 127 -5.49 11.19 19.47
N ASN A 128 -5.07 11.00 18.23
CA ASN A 128 -4.64 12.08 17.34
C ASN A 128 -5.68 12.39 16.25
N ALA A 129 -6.10 11.40 15.51
CA ALA A 129 -7.04 11.60 14.41
C ALA A 129 -8.46 11.83 14.91
N LYS A 130 -8.86 11.18 16.00
CA LYS A 130 -10.22 11.18 16.58
C LYS A 130 -11.28 10.79 15.55
N ASN A 131 -10.90 9.98 14.57
CA ASN A 131 -11.75 9.39 13.55
C ASN A 131 -11.06 8.14 12.97
N ARG A 132 -11.81 7.35 12.21
CA ARG A 132 -11.31 6.14 11.52
C ARG A 132 -11.31 6.29 10.01
N MET A 133 -11.15 7.49 9.50
CA MET A 133 -10.95 7.71 8.07
C MET A 133 -9.50 7.34 7.69
N THR A 134 -9.19 6.05 7.72
CA THR A 134 -7.82 5.54 7.58
C THR A 134 -7.67 4.60 6.39
N ILE A 135 -6.60 4.81 5.63
CA ILE A 135 -6.11 3.92 4.59
C ILE A 135 -4.69 3.51 4.96
N VAL A 136 -4.41 2.22 4.89
CA VAL A 136 -3.05 1.67 5.01
C VAL A 136 -2.64 1.11 3.65
N CYS A 137 -1.52 1.56 3.11
CA CYS A 137 -1.01 1.12 1.81
C CYS A 137 0.47 0.79 1.92
N GLY A 138 0.91 -0.27 1.27
CA GLY A 138 2.32 -0.63 1.36
C GLY A 138 2.64 -2.05 0.94
N ASP A 139 3.91 -2.39 1.12
CA ASP A 139 4.41 -3.75 1.04
C ASP A 139 4.29 -4.42 2.42
N PHE A 140 3.31 -5.29 2.55
CA PHE A 140 3.07 -6.04 3.78
C PHE A 140 3.96 -7.28 3.89
N ASN A 141 4.60 -7.70 2.81
CA ASN A 141 5.34 -8.96 2.71
C ASN A 141 4.51 -10.19 3.16
N MET A 142 3.20 -10.08 3.07
CA MET A 142 2.19 -11.10 3.39
C MET A 142 1.11 -11.13 2.33
N ASN A 143 0.62 -12.32 2.00
CA ASN A 143 -0.58 -12.46 1.17
C ASN A 143 -1.84 -12.08 1.95
N PRO A 144 -2.95 -11.70 1.28
CA PRO A 144 -4.19 -11.31 1.95
C PRO A 144 -4.75 -12.34 2.94
N PHE A 145 -4.41 -13.62 2.78
CA PHE A 145 -4.83 -14.73 3.61
C PHE A 145 -3.83 -15.11 4.73
N ASP A 146 -2.63 -14.51 4.77
CA ASP A 146 -1.63 -14.81 5.79
C ASP A 146 -2.11 -14.35 7.17
N LYS A 147 -1.66 -15.01 8.23
CA LYS A 147 -2.12 -14.79 9.62
C LYS A 147 -2.09 -13.32 10.04
N GLY A 148 -1.02 -12.59 9.72
CA GLY A 148 -0.90 -11.17 10.09
C GLY A 148 -1.92 -10.26 9.41
N MET A 149 -2.50 -10.69 8.27
CA MET A 149 -3.56 -9.93 7.60
C MET A 149 -4.94 -10.21 8.19
N VAL A 150 -5.24 -11.46 8.58
CA VAL A 150 -6.60 -11.88 8.96
C VAL A 150 -6.82 -12.01 10.48
N HIS A 151 -5.76 -12.10 11.28
CA HIS A 151 -5.86 -12.24 12.74
C HIS A 151 -6.53 -11.00 13.36
N CYS A 152 -7.41 -11.22 14.35
CA CYS A 152 -8.23 -10.13 14.93
C CYS A 152 -7.40 -9.04 15.60
N GLU A 153 -6.31 -9.37 16.30
CA GLU A 153 -5.41 -8.39 16.91
C GLU A 153 -4.48 -7.70 15.91
N ALA A 154 -4.22 -8.33 14.76
CA ALA A 154 -3.45 -7.77 13.66
C ALA A 154 -4.35 -6.88 12.79
N PHE A 155 -4.22 -6.93 11.46
CA PHE A 155 -5.03 -6.04 10.61
C PHE A 155 -6.52 -6.39 10.59
N ASN A 156 -6.93 -7.62 10.95
CA ASN A 156 -8.34 -8.06 10.90
C ASN A 156 -8.99 -7.71 9.55
N ALA A 157 -8.22 -7.92 8.47
CA ALA A 157 -8.57 -7.49 7.12
C ALA A 157 -9.38 -8.56 6.41
N VAL A 158 -10.57 -8.21 5.96
CA VAL A 158 -11.52 -9.13 5.32
C VAL A 158 -11.87 -8.70 3.90
N MET A 159 -12.28 -9.66 3.08
CA MET A 159 -12.56 -9.44 1.67
C MET A 159 -13.97 -8.88 1.37
N ASP A 160 -14.90 -9.00 2.28
CA ASP A 160 -16.29 -8.57 2.09
C ASP A 160 -16.55 -7.23 2.81
N ARG A 161 -16.76 -6.18 2.03
CA ARG A 161 -17.06 -4.83 2.54
C ARG A 161 -18.37 -4.75 3.33
N ARG A 162 -19.34 -5.64 3.09
CA ARG A 162 -20.61 -5.66 3.84
C ARG A 162 -20.36 -6.12 5.28
N ILE A 163 -19.48 -7.11 5.47
CA ILE A 163 -19.05 -7.54 6.81
C ILE A 163 -18.33 -6.40 7.53
N VAL A 164 -17.44 -5.72 6.84
CA VAL A 164 -16.63 -4.62 7.39
C VAL A 164 -17.49 -3.44 7.85
N MET A 165 -18.65 -3.20 7.24
CA MET A 165 -19.59 -2.13 7.66
C MET A 165 -20.09 -2.31 9.09
N ALA A 166 -19.95 -3.48 9.72
CA ALA A 166 -20.19 -3.69 11.15
C ALA A 166 -19.13 -2.99 12.04
N GLN A 167 -18.09 -2.37 11.47
CA GLN A 167 -17.00 -1.64 12.12
C GLN A 167 -16.01 -2.52 12.88
N HIS A 168 -16.48 -3.47 13.66
CA HIS A 168 -15.68 -4.38 14.48
C HIS A 168 -16.34 -5.76 14.60
N ARG A 169 -15.58 -6.73 15.08
CA ARG A 169 -16.09 -8.03 15.55
C ARG A 169 -15.63 -8.32 16.96
N LYS A 170 -16.44 -9.07 17.68
CA LYS A 170 -16.11 -9.52 19.03
C LYS A 170 -15.45 -10.89 19.01
N VAL A 171 -14.28 -11.00 19.66
CA VAL A 171 -13.57 -12.27 19.87
C VAL A 171 -13.20 -12.36 21.34
N LEU A 172 -13.59 -13.43 22.02
CA LEU A 172 -13.34 -13.64 23.44
C LEU A 172 -13.70 -12.42 24.32
N GLY A 173 -14.81 -11.75 23.99
CA GLY A 173 -15.31 -10.59 24.74
C GLY A 173 -14.69 -9.24 24.36
N THR A 174 -13.65 -9.20 23.53
CA THR A 174 -12.94 -7.98 23.07
C THR A 174 -13.36 -7.60 21.66
N ASP A 175 -13.58 -6.30 21.41
CA ASP A 175 -13.92 -5.77 20.09
C ASP A 175 -12.65 -5.45 19.28
N TYR A 176 -12.62 -5.92 18.04
CA TYR A 176 -11.51 -5.73 17.11
C TYR A 176 -11.99 -5.07 15.83
N ASN A 177 -11.43 -3.89 15.51
CA ASN A 177 -11.82 -3.11 14.34
C ASN A 177 -11.43 -3.80 13.05
N PHE A 178 -12.31 -3.75 12.05
CA PHE A 178 -12.05 -4.27 10.73
C PHE A 178 -11.22 -3.34 9.86
N PHE A 179 -10.48 -3.96 8.93
CA PHE A 179 -10.12 -3.38 7.65
C PHE A 179 -10.83 -4.15 6.52
N TYR A 180 -11.21 -3.44 5.48
CA TYR A 180 -11.55 -4.01 4.19
C TYR A 180 -10.29 -4.15 3.36
N ASN A 181 -10.06 -5.33 2.78
CA ASN A 181 -8.95 -5.59 1.87
C ASN A 181 -9.49 -5.86 0.45
N PRO A 182 -9.53 -4.85 -0.42
CA PRO A 182 -10.03 -5.03 -1.78
C PRO A 182 -9.07 -5.83 -2.68
N MET A 183 -7.82 -6.06 -2.27
CA MET A 183 -6.83 -6.80 -3.06
C MET A 183 -7.19 -8.26 -3.28
N TRP A 184 -8.10 -8.82 -2.49
CA TRP A 184 -8.68 -10.12 -2.77
C TRP A 184 -9.34 -10.21 -4.16
N GLY A 185 -9.91 -9.11 -4.64
CA GLY A 185 -10.48 -9.02 -5.99
C GLY A 185 -9.45 -9.00 -7.12
N CYS A 186 -8.17 -8.81 -6.79
CA CYS A 186 -7.05 -8.83 -7.73
C CYS A 186 -6.25 -10.13 -7.68
N LEU A 187 -6.57 -11.04 -6.75
CA LEU A 187 -5.86 -12.31 -6.58
C LEU A 187 -6.32 -13.33 -7.62
N GLY A 188 -5.36 -13.98 -8.27
CA GLY A 188 -5.63 -14.95 -9.32
C GLY A 188 -5.74 -14.32 -10.73
N ASP A 189 -5.68 -15.14 -11.75
CA ASP A 189 -5.60 -14.75 -13.17
C ASP A 189 -6.90 -14.17 -13.74
N ASN A 190 -8.04 -14.47 -13.12
CA ASN A 190 -9.35 -13.89 -13.43
C ASN A 190 -9.68 -12.63 -12.59
N GLY A 191 -8.75 -12.18 -11.77
CA GLY A 191 -8.90 -10.97 -10.95
C GLY A 191 -8.88 -9.68 -11.80
N LYS A 192 -9.33 -8.58 -11.20
CA LYS A 192 -9.41 -7.24 -11.84
C LYS A 192 -8.08 -6.73 -12.42
N GLY A 193 -6.94 -7.29 -12.03
CA GLY A 193 -5.62 -6.86 -12.49
C GLY A 193 -5.12 -7.56 -13.76
N GLY A 194 -5.76 -8.63 -14.21
CA GLY A 194 -5.26 -9.46 -15.32
C GLY A 194 -3.92 -10.15 -15.03
N ILE A 195 -3.40 -10.03 -13.80
CA ILE A 195 -2.17 -10.64 -13.32
C ILE A 195 -2.37 -11.08 -11.86
N PRO A 196 -1.88 -12.28 -11.46
CA PRO A 196 -2.29 -12.92 -10.21
C PRO A 196 -1.78 -12.28 -8.91
N GLY A 197 -0.84 -11.34 -8.98
CA GLY A 197 -0.23 -10.75 -7.79
C GLY A 197 0.71 -9.59 -8.12
N THR A 198 1.37 -9.04 -7.10
CA THR A 198 2.29 -7.91 -7.23
C THR A 198 3.76 -8.31 -7.25
N ILE A 199 4.08 -9.53 -6.85
CA ILE A 199 5.45 -10.09 -6.90
C ILE A 199 5.43 -11.53 -7.41
N TYR A 200 6.44 -11.87 -8.21
CA TYR A 200 6.65 -13.22 -8.72
C TYR A 200 8.04 -13.73 -8.38
N TYR A 201 8.13 -14.89 -7.74
CA TYR A 201 9.38 -15.60 -7.59
C TYR A 201 9.16 -17.12 -7.62
N ASN A 202 10.20 -17.86 -8.00
CA ASN A 202 10.14 -19.30 -8.21
C ASN A 202 11.30 -20.00 -7.50
N PRO A 203 11.31 -20.06 -6.16
CA PRO A 203 12.26 -20.87 -5.41
C PRO A 203 11.87 -22.34 -5.44
N SER A 204 12.84 -23.22 -5.14
CA SER A 204 12.64 -24.66 -5.07
C SER A 204 12.04 -25.12 -3.72
N ASN A 205 11.00 -24.44 -3.24
CA ASN A 205 10.34 -24.78 -1.97
C ASN A 205 9.16 -25.74 -2.19
N SER A 206 8.88 -26.57 -1.19
CA SER A 206 7.77 -27.54 -1.23
C SER A 206 6.39 -26.87 -1.26
N ILE A 207 6.27 -25.67 -0.67
CA ILE A 207 5.06 -24.83 -0.70
C ILE A 207 5.41 -23.55 -1.46
N GLN A 208 4.73 -23.35 -2.59
CA GLN A 208 5.02 -22.22 -3.48
C GLN A 208 3.77 -21.73 -4.19
N TYR A 209 3.52 -20.43 -4.07
CA TYR A 209 2.40 -19.76 -4.76
C TYR A 209 2.81 -19.16 -6.10
N PHE A 210 4.12 -19.00 -6.38
CA PHE A 210 4.71 -18.29 -7.52
C PHE A 210 4.36 -16.81 -7.54
N TRP A 211 3.10 -16.47 -7.62
CA TRP A 211 2.60 -15.10 -7.48
C TRP A 211 2.13 -14.84 -6.05
N ASN A 212 2.52 -13.69 -5.53
CA ASN A 212 2.12 -13.22 -4.21
C ASN A 212 1.56 -11.80 -4.32
N MET A 213 0.62 -11.47 -3.43
CA MET A 213 -0.01 -10.16 -3.32
C MET A 213 0.55 -9.45 -2.08
N PHE A 214 1.80 -8.98 -2.13
CA PHE A 214 2.45 -8.36 -0.98
C PHE A 214 2.17 -6.87 -0.87
N ASP A 215 2.02 -6.19 -2.03
CA ASP A 215 1.63 -4.79 -2.07
C ASP A 215 0.11 -4.70 -2.00
N GLN A 216 -0.40 -4.06 -0.95
CA GLN A 216 -1.84 -4.04 -0.67
C GLN A 216 -2.31 -2.66 -0.21
N VAL A 217 -3.62 -2.45 -0.27
CA VAL A 217 -4.32 -1.35 0.36
C VAL A 217 -5.40 -1.89 1.29
N LEU A 218 -5.39 -1.42 2.54
CA LEU A 218 -6.39 -1.73 3.56
C LEU A 218 -7.18 -0.48 3.88
N ILE A 219 -8.48 -0.62 4.08
CA ILE A 219 -9.41 0.51 4.17
C ILE A 219 -10.29 0.32 5.39
N ARG A 220 -10.34 1.33 6.28
CA ARG A 220 -11.33 1.38 7.35
C ARG A 220 -12.74 1.58 6.78
N PRO A 221 -13.79 1.09 7.47
CA PRO A 221 -15.18 1.20 7.02
C PRO A 221 -15.59 2.62 6.62
N ASP A 222 -15.16 3.64 7.36
CA ASP A 222 -15.53 5.05 7.14
C ASP A 222 -15.04 5.61 5.79
N ILE A 223 -14.01 4.99 5.18
CA ILE A 223 -13.49 5.36 3.85
C ILE A 223 -14.20 4.63 2.71
N ILE A 224 -14.83 3.49 2.96
CA ILE A 224 -15.44 2.65 1.91
C ILE A 224 -16.36 3.46 0.97
N PRO A 225 -17.21 4.40 1.45
CA PRO A 225 -18.06 5.20 0.56
C PRO A 225 -17.30 6.08 -0.45
N TYR A 226 -16.06 6.39 -0.15
CA TYR A 226 -15.20 7.24 -0.99
C TYR A 226 -14.21 6.42 -1.82
N PHE A 227 -14.05 5.14 -1.55
CA PHE A 227 -13.13 4.29 -2.28
C PHE A 227 -13.74 3.84 -3.61
N ASP A 228 -13.06 4.16 -4.70
CA ASP A 228 -13.45 3.73 -6.03
C ASP A 228 -12.90 2.33 -6.34
N ASN A 229 -13.68 1.32 -6.00
CA ASN A 229 -13.27 -0.08 -6.11
C ASN A 229 -12.95 -0.51 -7.55
N ASP A 230 -13.54 0.15 -8.55
CA ASP A 230 -13.30 -0.16 -9.96
C ASP A 230 -11.99 0.46 -10.49
N SER A 231 -11.46 1.44 -9.77
CA SER A 231 -10.18 2.06 -10.07
C SER A 231 -8.97 1.29 -9.53
N LEU A 232 -9.19 0.34 -8.60
CA LEU A 232 -8.12 -0.47 -8.04
C LEU A 232 -7.56 -1.40 -9.11
N LYS A 233 -6.26 -1.29 -9.36
CA LYS A 233 -5.55 -2.15 -10.31
C LYS A 233 -4.09 -2.38 -9.93
N ILE A 234 -3.55 -3.51 -10.34
CA ILE A 234 -2.11 -3.75 -10.44
C ILE A 234 -1.67 -3.16 -11.78
N VAL A 235 -0.67 -2.28 -11.75
CA VAL A 235 -0.19 -1.58 -12.95
C VAL A 235 0.86 -2.43 -13.64
N THR A 236 0.61 -2.81 -14.89
CA THR A 236 1.50 -3.66 -15.70
C THR A 236 2.05 -2.91 -16.91
N SER A 237 1.20 -2.18 -17.61
CA SER A 237 1.58 -1.47 -18.83
C SER A 237 0.65 -0.27 -19.09
N GLY A 238 1.13 0.66 -19.89
CA GLY A 238 0.40 1.80 -20.43
C GLY A 238 0.89 2.12 -21.83
N LYS A 239 0.57 3.30 -22.35
CA LYS A 239 0.98 3.73 -23.70
C LYS A 239 2.49 3.90 -23.81
N SER A 240 3.16 4.34 -22.72
CA SER A 240 4.57 4.73 -22.72
C SER A 240 5.47 3.83 -21.87
N TYR A 241 4.90 2.82 -21.18
CA TYR A 241 5.64 1.93 -20.30
C TYR A 241 5.13 0.49 -20.36
N ASN A 242 6.01 -0.46 -20.03
CA ASN A 242 5.67 -1.87 -19.83
C ASN A 242 6.56 -2.43 -18.71
N LEU A 243 5.95 -2.98 -17.67
CA LEU A 243 6.62 -3.55 -16.50
C LEU A 243 6.74 -5.07 -16.57
N LEU A 244 6.20 -5.69 -17.63
CA LEU A 244 6.29 -7.13 -17.85
C LEU A 244 7.33 -7.44 -18.92
N ASN A 245 7.93 -8.62 -18.81
CA ASN A 245 8.75 -9.21 -19.86
C ASN A 245 7.88 -9.93 -20.94
N ALA A 246 8.52 -10.46 -21.96
CA ALA A 246 7.84 -11.16 -23.06
C ALA A 246 7.05 -12.40 -22.61
N ASN A 247 7.38 -12.99 -21.46
CA ASN A 247 6.71 -14.16 -20.91
C ASN A 247 5.54 -13.79 -19.97
N GLY A 248 5.12 -12.53 -19.92
CA GLY A 248 4.05 -12.05 -19.03
C GLY A 248 4.42 -12.00 -17.56
N ARG A 249 5.70 -12.16 -17.21
CA ARG A 249 6.21 -12.05 -15.84
C ARG A 249 6.77 -10.67 -15.58
N ILE A 250 6.95 -10.32 -14.32
CA ILE A 250 7.55 -9.05 -13.90
C ILE A 250 8.95 -8.91 -14.52
N ASN A 251 9.25 -7.72 -15.05
CA ASN A 251 10.56 -7.39 -15.57
C ASN A 251 11.50 -7.00 -14.42
N GLY A 252 12.23 -7.97 -13.87
CA GLY A 252 13.16 -7.78 -12.75
C GLY A 252 14.30 -6.79 -13.04
N LYS A 253 14.52 -6.40 -14.31
CA LYS A 253 15.47 -5.31 -14.63
C LYS A 253 14.92 -3.95 -14.19
N ILE A 254 13.62 -3.81 -14.00
CA ILE A 254 12.93 -2.60 -13.54
C ILE A 254 12.67 -2.69 -12.04
N SER A 255 11.91 -3.68 -11.60
CA SER A 255 11.63 -4.02 -10.21
C SER A 255 11.13 -5.46 -10.15
N ASP A 256 11.20 -6.10 -8.99
CA ASP A 256 10.58 -7.40 -8.71
C ASP A 256 9.13 -7.28 -8.24
N HIS A 257 8.67 -6.05 -7.95
CA HIS A 257 7.29 -5.73 -7.63
C HIS A 257 6.58 -4.96 -8.75
N LEU A 258 5.26 -5.10 -8.82
CA LEU A 258 4.36 -4.27 -9.64
C LEU A 258 3.66 -3.22 -8.77
N PRO A 259 3.47 -1.99 -9.29
CA PRO A 259 2.74 -0.97 -8.56
C PRO A 259 1.25 -1.30 -8.42
N ILE A 260 0.66 -0.85 -7.31
CA ILE A 260 -0.80 -0.79 -7.14
C ILE A 260 -1.29 0.65 -7.27
N MET A 261 -2.46 0.84 -7.84
CA MET A 261 -3.08 2.14 -8.02
C MET A 261 -4.57 2.10 -7.71
N PHE A 262 -5.08 3.17 -7.07
CA PHE A 262 -6.48 3.30 -6.72
C PHE A 262 -6.91 4.76 -6.62
N ASN A 263 -8.21 5.02 -6.63
CA ASN A 263 -8.79 6.35 -6.48
C ASN A 263 -9.66 6.48 -5.21
N LEU A 264 -9.63 7.68 -4.64
CA LEU A 264 -10.66 8.14 -3.72
C LEU A 264 -11.49 9.24 -4.38
N LYS A 265 -12.80 9.16 -4.24
CA LYS A 265 -13.79 10.18 -4.65
C LYS A 265 -13.91 11.25 -3.55
N ILE A 266 -12.85 12.06 -3.39
CA ILE A 266 -12.69 13.10 -2.36
C ILE A 266 -12.14 14.37 -2.95
#